data_88bd4e4ca428844c54724cfbcae9a872
#
_entry.id   88bd4e4ca428844c54724cfbcae9a872
#
_cell.length_a   1.000
_cell.length_b   1.000
_cell.length_c   1.000
_cell.angle_alpha   90.00
_cell.angle_beta   90.00
_cell.angle_gamma   90.00
#
_symmetry.space_group_name_H-M   'P 1'
#
loop_
_entity.id
_entity.type
_entity.pdbx_description
1 polymer ?
#
loop_
_entity_poly.entity_id
_entity_poly.type
_entity_poly.pdbx_seq_one_letter_code
_entity_poly.pdbx_strand_id
1 'polypeptide(L)'
;LASTLEAAGIRKAEALIVCTSNDHLNLEVTMRARDLNPNVRIVVRMWDDQFAAQIQNFLNVEAVLSATDIAAPSFAASAMGIEITQSMNVHGVEYSMIRLEVARGSFLDGKTIGALQNDERMDIVLHGAADSVEVHPAADATVRAGDTLVLFAQHGKITDVVARNRQGAVHTIG
;
A
#
# COMPACT_ATOMS: atom_id res chain seq x y z
N LEU A 1 -5.69 9.65 -33.48
CA LEU A 1 -5.90 8.87 -32.23
C LEU A 1 -6.71 7.60 -32.46
N ALA A 2 -7.91 7.65 -33.11
CA ALA A 2 -8.72 6.45 -33.37
C ALA A 2 -7.95 5.41 -34.21
N SER A 3 -7.32 5.83 -35.30
CA SER A 3 -6.50 4.95 -36.13
C SER A 3 -5.33 4.29 -35.38
N THR A 4 -4.73 5.01 -34.46
CA THR A 4 -3.65 4.48 -33.61
C THR A 4 -4.17 3.38 -32.66
N LEU A 5 -5.33 3.62 -32.04
CA LEU A 5 -5.97 2.64 -31.15
C LEU A 5 -6.44 1.40 -31.93
N GLU A 6 -6.95 1.59 -33.14
CA GLU A 6 -7.33 0.48 -34.03
C GLU A 6 -6.11 -0.35 -34.46
N ALA A 7 -5.02 0.32 -34.83
CA ALA A 7 -3.75 -0.34 -35.16
C ALA A 7 -3.16 -1.12 -33.94
N ALA A 8 -3.40 -0.62 -32.73
CA ALA A 8 -3.04 -1.30 -31.49
C ALA A 8 -4.00 -2.45 -31.11
N GLY A 9 -5.07 -2.68 -31.87
CA GLY A 9 -5.98 -3.79 -31.65
C GLY A 9 -7.06 -3.56 -30.60
N ILE A 10 -7.41 -2.30 -30.30
CA ILE A 10 -8.36 -1.92 -29.23
C ILE A 10 -9.69 -2.68 -29.30
N ARG A 11 -10.19 -2.95 -30.50
CA ARG A 11 -11.49 -3.64 -30.70
C ARG A 11 -11.52 -5.06 -30.10
N LYS A 12 -10.36 -5.68 -29.89
CA LYS A 12 -10.21 -7.04 -29.34
C LYS A 12 -9.47 -7.05 -28.00
N ALA A 13 -9.08 -5.87 -27.50
CA ALA A 13 -8.36 -5.76 -26.23
C ALA A 13 -9.30 -6.08 -25.07
N GLU A 14 -8.83 -6.86 -24.11
CA GLU A 14 -9.52 -7.12 -22.85
C GLU A 14 -9.33 -5.97 -21.86
N ALA A 15 -8.18 -5.30 -21.91
CA ALA A 15 -7.87 -4.17 -21.06
C ALA A 15 -7.01 -3.13 -21.78
N LEU A 16 -7.12 -1.88 -21.36
CA LEU A 16 -6.31 -0.75 -21.78
C LEU A 16 -5.78 -0.01 -20.56
N ILE A 17 -4.46 0.23 -20.53
CA ILE A 17 -3.82 1.08 -19.53
C ILE A 17 -3.41 2.39 -20.21
N VAL A 18 -3.94 3.52 -19.73
CA VAL A 18 -3.65 4.84 -20.23
C VAL A 18 -2.82 5.60 -19.20
N CYS A 19 -1.54 5.83 -19.49
CA CYS A 19 -0.60 6.37 -18.50
C CYS A 19 0.37 7.42 -19.08
N THR A 20 -0.12 8.30 -19.99
CA THR A 20 0.70 9.40 -20.49
C THR A 20 0.88 10.49 -19.42
N SER A 21 1.78 11.45 -19.64
CA SER A 21 2.00 12.57 -18.72
C SER A 21 0.95 13.69 -18.82
N ASN A 22 -0.08 13.52 -19.62
CA ASN A 22 -1.09 14.56 -19.91
C ASN A 22 -2.49 14.01 -19.63
N ASP A 23 -3.17 14.57 -18.61
CA ASP A 23 -4.48 14.12 -18.17
C ASP A 23 -5.57 14.32 -19.22
N HIS A 24 -5.52 15.42 -19.99
CA HIS A 24 -6.46 15.64 -21.07
C HIS A 24 -6.30 14.59 -22.18
N LEU A 25 -5.07 14.24 -22.53
CA LEU A 25 -4.80 13.18 -23.48
C LEU A 25 -5.26 11.83 -22.95
N ASN A 26 -5.02 11.55 -21.67
CA ASN A 26 -5.47 10.32 -21.01
C ASN A 26 -6.99 10.21 -21.06
N LEU A 27 -7.70 11.31 -20.81
CA LEU A 27 -9.15 11.38 -20.93
C LEU A 27 -9.62 11.14 -22.38
N GLU A 28 -9.03 11.83 -23.36
CA GLU A 28 -9.38 11.67 -24.78
C GLU A 28 -9.16 10.23 -25.26
N VAL A 29 -8.03 9.61 -24.90
CA VAL A 29 -7.74 8.20 -25.20
C VAL A 29 -8.80 7.30 -24.61
N THR A 30 -9.15 7.51 -23.32
CA THR A 30 -10.15 6.73 -22.59
C THR A 30 -11.52 6.79 -23.29
N MET A 31 -12.00 7.98 -23.59
CA MET A 31 -13.28 8.17 -24.29
C MET A 31 -13.28 7.48 -25.66
N ARG A 32 -12.23 7.70 -26.44
CA ARG A 32 -12.12 7.11 -27.78
C ARG A 32 -12.00 5.57 -27.74
N ALA A 33 -11.31 5.05 -26.74
CA ALA A 33 -11.20 3.60 -26.55
C ALA A 33 -12.56 2.98 -26.22
N ARG A 34 -13.33 3.63 -25.36
CA ARG A 34 -14.69 3.19 -24.99
C ARG A 34 -15.65 3.21 -26.18
N ASP A 35 -15.56 4.22 -27.05
CA ASP A 35 -16.32 4.28 -28.29
C ASP A 35 -16.01 3.10 -29.24
N LEU A 36 -14.72 2.71 -29.33
CA LEU A 36 -14.27 1.65 -30.23
C LEU A 36 -14.47 0.23 -29.65
N ASN A 37 -14.44 0.10 -28.32
CA ASN A 37 -14.68 -1.14 -27.60
C ASN A 37 -15.42 -0.85 -26.27
N PRO A 38 -16.74 -0.96 -26.26
CA PRO A 38 -17.54 -0.68 -25.05
C PRO A 38 -17.24 -1.57 -23.85
N ASN A 39 -16.66 -2.75 -24.09
CA ASN A 39 -16.39 -3.76 -23.03
C ASN A 39 -14.94 -3.78 -22.55
N VAL A 40 -14.06 -2.95 -23.10
CA VAL A 40 -12.66 -2.92 -22.66
C VAL A 40 -12.56 -2.41 -21.23
N ARG A 41 -11.83 -3.11 -20.38
CA ARG A 41 -11.49 -2.63 -19.04
C ARG A 41 -10.45 -1.52 -19.16
N ILE A 42 -10.71 -0.36 -18.56
CA ILE A 42 -9.80 0.78 -18.68
C ILE A 42 -9.27 1.16 -17.31
N VAL A 43 -7.94 1.22 -17.23
CA VAL A 43 -7.21 1.81 -16.10
C VAL A 43 -6.53 3.07 -16.62
N VAL A 44 -6.78 4.19 -15.98
CA VAL A 44 -6.25 5.48 -16.43
C VAL A 44 -5.47 6.17 -15.29
N ARG A 45 -4.31 6.76 -15.63
CA ARG A 45 -3.55 7.61 -14.71
C ARG A 45 -4.04 9.05 -14.82
N MET A 46 -4.27 9.69 -13.66
CA MET A 46 -4.54 11.11 -13.55
C MET A 46 -3.63 11.74 -12.48
N TRP A 47 -3.21 12.97 -12.69
CA TRP A 47 -2.43 13.74 -11.73
C TRP A 47 -3.34 14.55 -10.79
N ASP A 48 -4.49 15.01 -11.30
CA ASP A 48 -5.46 15.78 -10.54
C ASP A 48 -6.50 14.84 -9.91
N ASP A 49 -6.45 14.72 -8.57
CA ASP A 49 -7.30 13.81 -7.80
C ASP A 49 -8.78 14.23 -7.82
N GLN A 50 -9.07 15.53 -7.87
CA GLN A 50 -10.45 16.02 -7.96
C GLN A 50 -11.05 15.69 -9.33
N PHE A 51 -10.26 15.85 -10.36
CA PHE A 51 -10.65 15.48 -11.72
C PHE A 51 -10.77 13.97 -11.88
N ALA A 52 -9.88 13.20 -11.25
CA ALA A 52 -9.91 11.74 -11.23
C ALA A 52 -11.22 11.19 -10.68
N ALA A 53 -11.68 11.70 -9.54
CA ALA A 53 -12.94 11.27 -8.90
C ALA A 53 -14.18 11.54 -9.78
N GLN A 54 -14.21 12.67 -10.49
CA GLN A 54 -15.29 13.00 -11.42
C GLN A 54 -15.32 12.07 -12.63
N ILE A 55 -14.14 11.75 -13.19
CA ILE A 55 -14.01 10.91 -14.38
C ILE A 55 -14.35 9.45 -14.09
N GLN A 56 -13.96 8.93 -12.94
CA GLN A 56 -14.26 7.55 -12.58
C GLN A 56 -15.75 7.24 -12.63
N ASN A 57 -16.55 8.14 -12.09
CA ASN A 57 -18.01 8.00 -12.09
C ASN A 57 -18.65 8.20 -13.46
N PHE A 58 -18.08 9.12 -14.27
CA PHE A 58 -18.68 9.50 -15.56
C PHE A 58 -18.36 8.53 -16.70
N LEU A 59 -17.13 7.99 -16.75
CA LEU A 59 -16.67 7.15 -17.88
C LEU A 59 -16.76 5.65 -17.61
N ASN A 60 -17.25 5.24 -16.44
CA ASN A 60 -17.32 3.83 -16.06
C ASN A 60 -16.01 3.09 -16.32
N VAL A 61 -14.89 3.67 -15.85
CA VAL A 61 -13.58 3.05 -15.95
C VAL A 61 -13.31 2.16 -14.72
N GLU A 62 -12.53 1.12 -14.91
CA GLU A 62 -12.21 0.15 -13.84
C GLU A 62 -11.47 0.81 -12.68
N ALA A 63 -10.48 1.64 -12.98
CA ALA A 63 -9.74 2.41 -11.99
C ALA A 63 -9.18 3.70 -12.58
N VAL A 64 -9.21 4.74 -11.77
CA VAL A 64 -8.42 5.96 -11.96
C VAL A 64 -7.35 5.99 -10.88
N LEU A 65 -6.08 6.03 -11.28
CA LEU A 65 -4.94 5.94 -10.36
C LEU A 65 -4.14 7.23 -10.39
N SER A 66 -3.88 7.80 -9.21
CA SER A 66 -2.93 8.87 -8.99
C SER A 66 -1.57 8.27 -8.61
N ALA A 67 -0.52 8.62 -9.34
CA ALA A 67 0.83 8.20 -9.00
C ALA A 67 1.26 8.79 -7.63
N THR A 68 0.78 9.96 -7.29
CA THR A 68 1.03 10.63 -6.02
C THR A 68 0.40 9.87 -4.86
N ASP A 69 -0.87 9.50 -4.97
CA ASP A 69 -1.57 8.75 -3.92
C ASP A 69 -0.94 7.39 -3.65
N ILE A 70 -0.45 6.73 -4.71
CA ILE A 70 0.24 5.44 -4.59
C ILE A 70 1.61 5.62 -3.92
N ALA A 71 2.35 6.67 -4.25
CA ALA A 71 3.72 6.85 -3.82
C ALA A 71 3.87 7.59 -2.49
N ALA A 72 3.00 8.57 -2.18
CA ALA A 72 3.12 9.42 -1.00
C ALA A 72 3.21 8.66 0.33
N PRO A 73 2.41 7.60 0.57
CA PRO A 73 2.54 6.80 1.79
C PRO A 73 3.93 6.17 1.93
N SER A 74 4.51 5.68 0.83
CA SER A 74 5.85 5.08 0.83
C SER A 74 6.96 6.10 1.12
N PHE A 75 6.85 7.32 0.58
CA PHE A 75 7.78 8.40 0.90
C PHE A 75 7.69 8.81 2.37
N ALA A 76 6.47 8.99 2.89
CA ALA A 76 6.24 9.33 4.29
C ALA A 76 6.78 8.24 5.23
N ALA A 77 6.51 6.98 4.92
CA ALA A 77 7.00 5.83 5.67
C ALA A 77 8.54 5.76 5.67
N SER A 78 9.17 5.93 4.51
CA SER A 78 10.63 5.94 4.40
C SER A 78 11.27 7.05 5.22
N ALA A 79 10.66 8.25 5.25
CA ALA A 79 11.10 9.34 6.12
C ALA A 79 10.99 8.99 7.61
N MET A 80 10.07 8.09 7.97
CA MET A 80 9.92 7.53 9.30
C MET A 80 10.73 6.25 9.52
N GLY A 81 11.60 5.82 8.59
CA GLY A 81 12.42 4.60 8.70
C GLY A 81 11.59 3.31 8.78
N ILE A 82 10.41 3.31 8.19
CA ILE A 82 9.55 2.12 8.00
C ILE A 82 9.32 1.87 6.52
N GLU A 83 8.95 0.66 6.20
CA GLU A 83 8.56 0.29 4.85
C GLU A 83 7.09 -0.12 4.84
N ILE A 84 6.25 0.70 4.18
CA ILE A 84 4.87 0.30 3.87
C ILE A 84 4.94 -0.62 2.67
N THR A 85 4.54 -1.87 2.87
CA THR A 85 4.53 -2.87 1.80
C THR A 85 3.20 -2.85 1.04
N GLN A 86 2.10 -2.55 1.73
CA GLN A 86 0.76 -2.48 1.14
C GLN A 86 -0.21 -1.68 2.02
N SER A 87 -1.12 -0.94 1.39
CA SER A 87 -2.29 -0.33 2.03
C SER A 87 -3.55 -0.73 1.27
N MET A 88 -4.65 -0.90 2.01
CA MET A 88 -5.95 -1.23 1.42
C MET A 88 -7.09 -0.58 2.21
N ASN A 89 -8.15 -0.20 1.50
CA ASN A 89 -9.38 0.28 2.12
C ASN A 89 -10.44 -0.83 2.10
N VAL A 90 -10.98 -1.15 3.27
CA VAL A 90 -12.06 -2.13 3.40
C VAL A 90 -13.22 -1.46 4.13
N HIS A 91 -14.33 -1.26 3.45
CA HIS A 91 -15.53 -0.60 3.97
C HIS A 91 -15.25 0.76 4.64
N GLY A 92 -14.39 1.59 4.03
CA GLY A 92 -14.05 2.92 4.54
C GLY A 92 -12.98 2.93 5.65
N VAL A 93 -12.48 1.77 6.05
CA VAL A 93 -11.39 1.63 7.03
C VAL A 93 -10.09 1.32 6.29
N GLU A 94 -9.07 2.12 6.53
CA GLU A 94 -7.74 1.92 5.95
C GLU A 94 -6.92 0.95 6.81
N TYR A 95 -6.39 -0.09 6.16
CA TYR A 95 -5.47 -1.06 6.73
C TYR A 95 -4.12 -0.93 6.04
N SER A 96 -3.05 -1.15 6.77
CA SER A 96 -1.70 -1.12 6.22
C SER A 96 -0.89 -2.33 6.66
N MET A 97 -0.05 -2.81 5.75
CA MET A 97 0.98 -3.78 6.05
C MET A 97 2.33 -3.08 5.99
N ILE A 98 3.13 -3.23 7.03
CA ILE A 98 4.45 -2.62 7.13
C ILE A 98 5.50 -3.64 7.51
N ARG A 99 6.73 -3.35 7.13
CA ARG A 99 7.93 -3.99 7.67
C ARG A 99 8.62 -3.03 8.64
N LEU A 100 8.96 -3.49 9.81
CA LEU A 100 9.76 -2.74 10.78
C LEU A 100 10.81 -3.65 11.44
N GLU A 101 11.88 -3.03 11.91
CA GLU A 101 12.87 -3.65 12.78
C GLU A 101 12.56 -3.32 14.24
N VAL A 102 12.66 -4.30 15.12
CA VAL A 102 12.39 -4.16 16.56
C VAL A 102 13.52 -3.37 17.21
N ALA A 103 13.19 -2.19 17.72
CA ALA A 103 14.17 -1.37 18.40
C ALA A 103 14.46 -1.93 19.81
N ARG A 104 15.73 -1.82 20.24
CA ARG A 104 16.16 -2.27 21.58
C ARG A 104 15.39 -1.51 22.67
N GLY A 105 14.85 -2.25 23.63
CA GLY A 105 14.08 -1.69 24.74
C GLY A 105 12.73 -1.11 24.34
N SER A 106 12.26 -1.36 23.12
CA SER A 106 10.91 -1.01 22.72
C SER A 106 9.87 -1.91 23.41
N PHE A 107 8.61 -1.51 23.34
CA PHE A 107 7.53 -2.32 23.91
C PHE A 107 7.34 -3.68 23.21
N LEU A 108 7.93 -3.87 22.04
CA LEU A 108 7.94 -5.12 21.28
C LEU A 108 9.00 -6.11 21.79
N ASP A 109 10.13 -5.56 22.29
CA ASP A 109 11.30 -6.34 22.70
C ASP A 109 11.00 -7.19 23.94
N GLY A 110 11.22 -8.50 23.84
CA GLY A 110 10.96 -9.49 24.89
C GLY A 110 9.51 -9.96 25.00
N LYS A 111 8.61 -9.51 24.13
CA LYS A 111 7.21 -9.96 24.10
C LYS A 111 7.04 -11.19 23.22
N THR A 112 6.02 -12.00 23.53
CA THR A 112 5.62 -13.09 22.62
C THR A 112 4.71 -12.58 21.51
N ILE A 113 4.75 -13.27 20.37
CA ILE A 113 3.88 -12.96 19.22
C ILE A 113 2.41 -12.91 19.64
N GLY A 114 1.93 -13.92 20.37
CA GLY A 114 0.54 -13.98 20.82
C GLY A 114 0.14 -12.84 21.76
N ALA A 115 1.02 -12.42 22.67
CA ALA A 115 0.76 -11.27 23.52
C ALA A 115 0.62 -9.98 22.68
N LEU A 116 1.53 -9.76 21.74
CA LEU A 116 1.47 -8.59 20.85
C LEU A 116 0.21 -8.58 19.99
N GLN A 117 -0.18 -9.72 19.40
CA GLN A 117 -1.38 -9.82 18.59
C GLN A 117 -2.65 -9.51 19.39
N ASN A 118 -2.77 -10.07 20.60
CA ASN A 118 -3.94 -9.89 21.43
C ASN A 118 -4.03 -8.49 22.06
N ASP A 119 -2.94 -8.02 22.67
CA ASP A 119 -2.92 -6.76 23.42
C ASP A 119 -2.97 -5.54 22.50
N GLU A 120 -2.31 -5.63 21.36
CA GLU A 120 -2.16 -4.52 20.44
C GLU A 120 -3.15 -4.53 19.25
N ARG A 121 -3.93 -5.61 19.10
CA ARG A 121 -4.90 -5.76 17.97
C ARG A 121 -4.24 -5.56 16.60
N MET A 122 -3.12 -6.23 16.40
CA MET A 122 -2.40 -6.26 15.12
C MET A 122 -2.03 -7.69 14.81
N ASP A 123 -1.99 -8.04 13.52
CA ASP A 123 -1.48 -9.33 13.08
C ASP A 123 0.01 -9.25 12.79
N ILE A 124 0.77 -10.22 13.28
CA ILE A 124 2.18 -10.41 12.92
C ILE A 124 2.22 -11.50 11.87
N VAL A 125 2.37 -11.07 10.61
CA VAL A 125 2.33 -11.96 9.45
C VAL A 125 3.64 -12.70 9.25
N LEU A 126 4.76 -12.02 9.60
CA LEU A 126 6.09 -12.57 9.46
C LEU A 126 6.98 -12.13 10.63
N HIS A 127 7.79 -13.06 11.12
CA HIS A 127 8.87 -12.83 12.09
C HIS A 127 10.19 -13.30 11.51
N GLY A 128 11.10 -12.38 11.30
CA GLY A 128 12.48 -12.64 10.85
C GLY A 128 13.43 -12.43 12.02
N ALA A 129 13.98 -13.52 12.53
CA ALA A 129 15.12 -13.53 13.47
C ALA A 129 16.44 -13.70 12.70
N ALA A 130 17.59 -13.61 13.40
CA ALA A 130 18.91 -13.61 12.75
C ALA A 130 19.13 -14.77 11.76
N ASP A 131 18.63 -15.96 12.06
CA ASP A 131 18.89 -17.18 11.28
C ASP A 131 17.61 -17.83 10.71
N SER A 132 16.44 -17.22 10.90
CA SER A 132 15.17 -17.79 10.49
C SER A 132 14.16 -16.73 10.08
N VAL A 133 13.28 -17.10 9.15
CA VAL A 133 12.11 -16.29 8.74
C VAL A 133 10.90 -17.19 8.79
N GLU A 134 9.93 -16.84 9.63
CA GLU A 134 8.69 -17.58 9.80
C GLU A 134 7.50 -16.75 9.32
N VAL A 135 6.71 -17.31 8.42
CA VAL A 135 5.41 -16.79 8.02
C VAL A 135 4.36 -17.41 8.95
N HIS A 136 3.48 -16.58 9.50
CA HIS A 136 2.56 -16.98 10.56
C HIS A 136 3.29 -17.60 11.77
N PRO A 137 4.14 -16.80 12.46
CA PRO A 137 4.96 -17.30 13.54
C PRO A 137 4.11 -17.83 14.70
N ALA A 138 4.66 -18.80 15.43
CA ALA A 138 4.00 -19.39 16.59
C ALA A 138 3.72 -18.34 17.67
N ALA A 139 2.58 -18.46 18.37
CA ALA A 139 2.13 -17.46 19.36
C ALA A 139 3.09 -17.35 20.58
N ASP A 140 3.85 -18.39 20.88
CA ASP A 140 4.83 -18.46 21.95
C ASP A 140 6.24 -17.99 21.53
N ALA A 141 6.46 -17.76 20.23
CA ALA A 141 7.71 -17.20 19.74
C ALA A 141 7.97 -15.82 20.35
N THR A 142 9.19 -15.59 20.79
CA THR A 142 9.59 -14.34 21.45
C THR A 142 10.30 -13.41 20.48
N VAL A 143 9.81 -12.19 20.39
CA VAL A 143 10.38 -11.10 19.61
C VAL A 143 11.56 -10.47 20.35
N ARG A 144 12.63 -10.17 19.65
CA ARG A 144 13.85 -9.56 20.21
C ARG A 144 14.29 -8.33 19.44
N ALA A 145 15.04 -7.46 20.08
CA ALA A 145 15.68 -6.33 19.42
C ALA A 145 16.52 -6.79 18.21
N GLY A 146 16.35 -6.13 17.07
CA GLY A 146 16.98 -6.47 15.79
C GLY A 146 16.16 -7.42 14.92
N ASP A 147 15.11 -8.05 15.47
CA ASP A 147 14.20 -8.87 14.65
C ASP A 147 13.42 -8.01 13.67
N THR A 148 13.09 -8.58 12.53
CA THR A 148 12.20 -7.97 11.53
C THR A 148 10.79 -8.50 11.70
N LEU A 149 9.81 -7.61 11.79
CA LEU A 149 8.40 -7.97 11.80
C LEU A 149 7.69 -7.42 10.58
N VAL A 150 6.78 -8.20 9.99
CA VAL A 150 5.77 -7.72 9.07
C VAL A 150 4.44 -7.70 9.81
N LEU A 151 3.87 -6.51 9.97
CA LEU A 151 2.67 -6.25 10.73
C LEU A 151 1.53 -5.85 9.80
N PHE A 152 0.31 -6.30 10.13
CA PHE A 152 -0.92 -5.87 9.48
C PHE A 152 -1.91 -5.38 10.53
N ALA A 153 -2.40 -4.15 10.37
CA ALA A 153 -3.40 -3.54 11.23
C ALA A 153 -4.06 -2.32 10.58
N GLN A 154 -5.04 -1.72 11.26
CA GLN A 154 -5.56 -0.42 10.88
C GLN A 154 -4.45 0.64 10.86
N HIS A 155 -4.50 1.55 9.88
CA HIS A 155 -3.45 2.56 9.65
C HIS A 155 -3.09 3.37 10.90
N GLY A 156 -4.08 3.84 11.66
CA GLY A 156 -3.83 4.56 12.92
C GLY A 156 -3.09 3.75 13.98
N LYS A 157 -3.34 2.43 14.04
CA LYS A 157 -2.63 1.51 14.93
C LYS A 157 -1.17 1.32 14.51
N ILE A 158 -0.93 1.20 13.21
CA ILE A 158 0.42 1.10 12.65
C ILE A 158 1.26 2.33 13.05
N THR A 159 0.70 3.52 12.93
CA THR A 159 1.36 4.77 13.31
C THR A 159 1.75 4.78 14.80
N ASP A 160 0.85 4.33 15.69
CA ASP A 160 1.13 4.20 17.14
C ASP A 160 2.25 3.19 17.41
N VAL A 161 2.18 2.00 16.82
CA VAL A 161 3.20 0.95 16.97
C VAL A 161 4.59 1.45 16.55
N VAL A 162 4.69 2.13 15.41
CA VAL A 162 5.94 2.69 14.90
C VAL A 162 6.50 3.76 15.85
N ALA A 163 5.66 4.67 16.33
CA ALA A 163 6.08 5.72 17.27
C ALA A 163 6.62 5.13 18.58
N ARG A 164 5.92 4.14 19.15
CA ARG A 164 6.32 3.46 20.39
C ARG A 164 7.56 2.58 20.22
N ASN A 165 7.71 1.93 19.08
CA ASN A 165 8.92 1.15 18.79
C ASN A 165 10.17 2.05 18.79
N ARG A 166 10.09 3.27 18.27
CA ARG A 166 11.20 4.22 18.25
C ARG A 166 11.57 4.78 19.62
N GLN A 167 10.59 4.98 20.50
CA GLN A 167 10.85 5.53 21.85
C GLN A 167 11.79 4.65 22.66
N GLY A 168 11.79 3.32 22.44
CA GLY A 168 12.75 2.41 23.02
C GLY A 168 14.20 2.71 22.63
N ALA A 169 14.45 3.14 21.40
CA ALA A 169 15.79 3.44 20.92
C ALA A 169 16.42 4.71 21.57
N VAL A 170 15.61 5.66 22.02
CA VAL A 170 16.08 6.95 22.56
C VAL A 170 16.56 6.81 24.02
N HIS A 171 16.08 5.86 24.78
CA HIS A 171 16.46 5.66 26.21
C HIS A 171 17.77 4.92 26.42
N THR A 172 18.45 4.50 25.35
CA THR A 172 19.71 3.71 25.46
C THR A 172 20.98 4.55 25.24
N ILE A 173 20.83 5.87 25.00
CA ILE A 173 21.98 6.81 24.87
C ILE A 173 21.93 7.78 26.07
N GLY A 174 22.23 7.27 27.22
CA GLY A 174 22.40 8.01 28.45
C GLY A 174 23.54 7.42 29.27
#